data_70cf0ed14c5346443df780a1dc1fedab
#
_entry.id   70cf0ed14c5346443df780a1dc1fedab
#
_cell.length_a   1.000
_cell.length_b   1.000
_cell.length_c   1.000
_cell.angle_alpha   90.00
_cell.angle_beta   90.00
_cell.angle_gamma   90.00
#
_symmetry.space_group_name_H-M   'P 1'
#
loop_
_entity.id
_entity.type
_entity.pdbx_description
1 polymer ?
#
loop_
_entity_poly.entity_id
_entity_poly.type
_entity_poly.pdbx_seq_one_letter_code
_entity_poly.pdbx_strand_id
1 'polypeptide(L)'
;MFKFTLEDGLKITRGDTGEIRLKSIKDGTEYTTYTATLSIKKHINSKDYIIQKECDNNQFEFQHSDTENLVPGKYVMDIEYRADGMVATLGVWPCEVLKDVTRG
;
A
#
# COMPACT_ATOMS: atom_id res chain seq x y z
N MET A 1 5.91 -13.92 -2.17
CA MET A 1 5.91 -12.96 -3.29
C MET A 1 5.36 -11.63 -2.81
N PHE A 2 6.02 -10.57 -3.22
CA PHE A 2 5.52 -9.22 -3.01
C PHE A 2 5.76 -8.47 -4.32
N LYS A 3 4.69 -8.03 -4.97
CA LYS A 3 4.80 -7.34 -6.27
C LYS A 3 3.75 -6.24 -6.36
N PHE A 4 4.19 -5.04 -6.66
CA PHE A 4 3.30 -3.91 -6.94
C PHE A 4 3.63 -3.31 -8.30
N THR A 5 2.60 -3.11 -9.12
CA THR A 5 2.69 -2.34 -10.37
C THR A 5 1.52 -1.38 -10.45
N LEU A 6 1.72 -0.27 -11.16
CA LEU A 6 0.64 0.71 -11.37
C LEU A 6 -0.52 0.12 -12.16
N GLU A 7 -0.27 -0.89 -12.99
CA GLU A 7 -1.30 -1.52 -13.81
C GLU A 7 -2.11 -2.57 -13.05
N ASP A 8 -1.42 -3.41 -12.28
CA ASP A 8 -2.02 -4.60 -11.67
C ASP A 8 -2.28 -4.47 -10.17
N GLY A 9 -1.74 -3.45 -9.55
CA GLY A 9 -1.86 -3.27 -8.11
C GLY A 9 -0.90 -4.15 -7.33
N LEU A 10 -1.30 -4.51 -6.11
CA LEU A 10 -0.45 -5.26 -5.18
C LEU A 10 -0.85 -6.72 -5.15
N LYS A 11 0.15 -7.59 -5.26
CA LYS A 11 0.01 -9.03 -4.98
C LYS A 11 1.03 -9.37 -3.91
N ILE A 12 0.56 -9.96 -2.82
CA ILE A 12 1.41 -10.34 -1.71
C ILE A 12 1.02 -11.71 -1.19
N THR A 13 2.02 -12.60 -1.06
CA THR A 13 1.80 -13.85 -0.36
C THR A 13 1.69 -13.56 1.13
N ARG A 14 0.67 -14.12 1.77
CA ARG A 14 0.39 -13.89 3.19
C ARG A 14 1.63 -14.08 4.04
N GLY A 15 1.96 -13.07 4.86
CA GLY A 15 3.13 -13.09 5.73
C GLY A 15 4.44 -12.69 5.10
N ASP A 16 4.47 -12.41 3.78
CA ASP A 16 5.70 -11.95 3.13
C ASP A 16 5.96 -10.46 3.43
N THR A 17 7.22 -10.10 3.40
CA THR A 17 7.66 -8.72 3.55
C THR A 17 7.90 -8.07 2.20
N GLY A 18 7.86 -6.76 2.15
CA GLY A 18 8.15 -6.00 0.95
C GLY A 18 8.00 -4.51 1.18
N GLU A 19 8.23 -3.74 0.12
CA GLU A 19 8.11 -2.29 0.20
C GLU A 19 7.53 -1.73 -1.10
N ILE A 20 6.80 -0.63 -0.98
CA ILE A 20 6.35 0.19 -2.11
C ILE A 20 7.02 1.54 -1.96
N ARG A 21 7.75 1.96 -3.00
CA ARG A 21 8.46 3.23 -2.98
C ARG A 21 7.65 4.33 -3.64
N LEU A 22 7.69 5.52 -3.04
CA LEU A 22 7.03 6.70 -3.55
C LEU A 22 8.08 7.76 -3.86
N LYS A 23 8.00 8.34 -5.05
CA LYS A 23 8.89 9.43 -5.44
C LYS A 23 8.04 10.65 -5.80
N SER A 24 8.27 11.76 -5.09
CA SER A 24 7.60 13.02 -5.34
C SER A 24 8.59 13.99 -5.98
N ILE A 25 8.22 14.55 -7.12
CA ILE A 25 9.06 15.51 -7.85
C ILE A 25 8.29 16.79 -8.05
N LYS A 26 8.93 17.93 -7.72
CA LYS A 26 8.39 19.26 -7.96
C LYS A 26 9.47 20.10 -8.66
N ASP A 27 9.13 20.67 -9.81
CA ASP A 27 10.03 21.51 -10.60
C ASP A 27 11.37 20.81 -10.91
N GLY A 28 11.32 19.51 -11.21
CA GLY A 28 12.50 18.71 -11.55
C GLY A 28 13.34 18.29 -10.35
N THR A 29 12.94 18.66 -9.14
CA THR A 29 13.67 18.31 -7.91
C THR A 29 12.82 17.41 -7.04
N GLU A 30 13.46 16.45 -6.38
CA GLU A 30 12.76 15.58 -5.44
C GLU A 30 12.20 16.39 -4.27
N TYR A 31 10.90 16.23 -4.03
CA TYR A 31 10.19 16.93 -2.98
C TYR A 31 9.99 15.99 -1.81
N THR A 32 10.54 16.37 -0.65
CA THR A 32 10.53 15.51 0.53
C THR A 32 9.57 15.96 1.64
N THR A 33 9.00 17.16 1.51
CA THR A 33 8.09 17.73 2.52
C THR A 33 6.64 17.36 2.17
N TYR A 34 6.31 16.08 2.36
CA TYR A 34 4.95 15.58 2.14
C TYR A 34 4.65 14.46 3.15
N THR A 35 3.37 14.13 3.28
CA THR A 35 2.95 12.92 3.96
C THR A 35 2.13 12.08 2.99
N ALA A 36 2.20 10.76 3.14
CA ALA A 36 1.41 9.86 2.34
C ALA A 36 0.97 8.67 3.18
N THR A 37 -0.27 8.24 2.95
CA THR A 37 -0.88 7.14 3.70
C THR A 37 -1.41 6.11 2.73
N LEU A 38 -0.97 4.86 2.89
CA LEU A 38 -1.46 3.71 2.14
C LEU A 38 -2.48 2.99 3.01
N SER A 39 -3.67 2.74 2.47
CA SER A 39 -4.73 2.02 3.18
C SER A 39 -5.21 0.83 2.35
N ILE A 40 -5.43 -0.30 3.02
CA ILE A 40 -6.01 -1.49 2.40
C ILE A 40 -7.33 -1.79 3.10
N LYS A 41 -8.38 -1.95 2.32
CA LYS A 41 -9.74 -2.23 2.77
C LYS A 41 -10.27 -3.48 2.10
N LYS A 42 -11.27 -4.10 2.70
CA LYS A 42 -11.94 -5.27 2.10
C LYS A 42 -12.65 -4.89 0.80
N HIS A 43 -13.34 -3.74 0.80
CA HIS A 43 -14.07 -3.21 -0.35
C HIS A 43 -13.86 -1.70 -0.42
N ILE A 44 -14.01 -1.14 -1.63
CA ILE A 44 -13.84 0.32 -1.82
C ILE A 44 -14.81 1.13 -0.95
N ASN A 45 -15.99 0.59 -0.67
CA ASN A 45 -17.00 1.26 0.14
C ASN A 45 -16.92 0.94 1.64
N SER A 46 -15.93 0.16 2.06
CA SER A 46 -15.72 -0.13 3.48
C SER A 46 -15.36 1.15 4.23
N LYS A 47 -15.93 1.32 5.43
CA LYS A 47 -15.62 2.47 6.28
C LYS A 47 -14.26 2.31 6.93
N ASP A 48 -13.90 1.07 7.29
CA ASP A 48 -12.69 0.79 8.03
C ASP A 48 -11.61 0.20 7.12
N TYR A 49 -10.38 0.58 7.38
CA TYR A 49 -9.23 -0.06 6.75
C TYR A 49 -8.80 -1.26 7.59
N ILE A 50 -8.17 -2.23 6.90
CA ILE A 50 -7.57 -3.41 7.53
C ILE A 50 -6.10 -3.15 7.83
N ILE A 51 -5.41 -2.50 6.91
CA ILE A 51 -4.00 -2.14 7.02
C ILE A 51 -3.87 -0.68 6.65
N GLN A 52 -3.10 0.06 7.44
CA GLN A 52 -2.76 1.44 7.11
C GLN A 52 -1.28 1.66 7.37
N LYS A 53 -0.59 2.23 6.40
CA LYS A 53 0.84 2.51 6.47
C LYS A 53 1.11 3.97 6.17
N GLU A 54 1.97 4.58 6.97
CA GLU A 54 2.49 5.90 6.69
C GLU A 54 3.79 5.79 5.90
N CYS A 55 3.99 6.71 4.95
CA CYS A 55 5.22 6.77 4.19
C CYS A 55 6.36 7.24 5.09
N ASP A 56 7.45 6.49 5.08
CA ASP A 56 8.68 6.81 5.81
C ASP A 56 9.86 6.58 4.90
N ASN A 57 10.75 7.57 4.79
CA ASN A 57 11.88 7.54 3.87
C ASN A 57 11.45 7.22 2.42
N ASN A 58 10.35 7.83 1.97
CA ASN A 58 9.79 7.65 0.63
C ASN A 58 9.36 6.22 0.33
N GLN A 59 8.98 5.44 1.36
CA GLN A 59 8.51 4.08 1.16
C GLN A 59 7.46 3.67 2.19
N PHE A 60 6.65 2.69 1.79
CA PHE A 60 5.73 1.98 2.67
C PHE A 60 6.30 0.58 2.88
N GLU A 61 6.58 0.22 4.11
CA GLU A 61 7.14 -1.09 4.44
C GLU A 61 6.08 -2.05 4.96
N PHE A 62 6.04 -3.25 4.39
CA PHE A 62 5.17 -4.32 4.84
C PHE A 62 5.99 -5.34 5.62
N GLN A 63 5.53 -5.63 6.83
CA GLN A 63 6.15 -6.61 7.71
C GLN A 63 5.35 -7.91 7.70
N HIS A 64 5.97 -8.99 8.16
CA HIS A 64 5.31 -10.29 8.27
C HIS A 64 3.96 -10.22 8.99
N SER A 65 3.91 -9.49 10.10
CA SER A 65 2.69 -9.38 10.92
C SER A 65 1.54 -8.66 10.23
N ASP A 66 1.80 -7.89 9.17
CA ASP A 66 0.75 -7.12 8.51
C ASP A 66 -0.29 -8.00 7.83
N THR A 67 0.13 -9.12 7.25
CA THR A 67 -0.76 -9.98 6.46
C THR A 67 -0.83 -11.42 6.96
N GLU A 68 -0.04 -11.80 7.97
CA GLU A 68 0.04 -13.21 8.41
C GLU A 68 -1.32 -13.81 8.80
N ASN A 69 -2.24 -12.99 9.32
CA ASN A 69 -3.57 -13.43 9.75
C ASN A 69 -4.69 -13.02 8.81
N LEU A 70 -4.36 -12.45 7.64
CA LEU A 70 -5.39 -12.09 6.67
C LEU A 70 -5.91 -13.31 5.92
N VAL A 71 -7.23 -13.32 5.68
CA VAL A 71 -7.84 -14.32 4.81
C VAL A 71 -7.36 -14.06 3.38
N PRO A 72 -6.80 -15.05 2.69
CA PRO A 72 -6.44 -14.88 1.28
C PRO A 72 -7.63 -14.47 0.45
N GLY A 73 -7.42 -13.58 -0.51
CA GLY A 73 -8.50 -13.07 -1.33
C GLY A 73 -8.21 -11.67 -1.86
N LYS A 74 -9.27 -11.02 -2.32
CA LYS A 74 -9.18 -9.72 -2.98
C LYS A 74 -9.58 -8.60 -2.03
N TYR A 75 -8.77 -7.55 -2.07
CA TYR A 75 -8.91 -6.32 -1.29
C TYR A 75 -8.73 -5.14 -2.21
N VAL A 76 -8.89 -3.93 -1.70
CA VAL A 76 -8.58 -2.69 -2.43
C VAL A 76 -7.59 -1.86 -1.65
N MET A 77 -6.73 -1.15 -2.37
CA MET A 77 -5.69 -0.32 -1.80
C MET A 77 -5.75 1.08 -2.40
N ASP A 78 -5.55 2.11 -1.58
CA ASP A 78 -5.35 3.45 -2.08
C ASP A 78 -4.14 4.11 -1.40
N ILE A 79 -3.66 5.18 -2.01
CA ILE A 79 -2.60 6.01 -1.44
C ILE A 79 -3.08 7.46 -1.50
N GLU A 80 -3.15 8.09 -0.32
CA GLU A 80 -3.47 9.49 -0.17
C GLU A 80 -2.20 10.28 0.06
N TYR A 81 -2.03 11.35 -0.70
CA TYR A 81 -0.87 12.24 -0.66
C TYR A 81 -1.27 13.60 -0.13
N ARG A 82 -0.47 14.16 0.77
CA ARG A 82 -0.71 15.48 1.35
C ARG A 82 0.57 16.31 1.32
N ALA A 83 0.47 17.49 0.74
CA ALA A 83 1.57 18.46 0.70
C ALA A 83 1.01 19.86 0.46
N ASP A 84 1.57 20.86 1.14
CA ASP A 84 1.24 22.27 0.91
C ASP A 84 -0.25 22.59 0.96
N GLY A 85 -0.97 21.96 1.90
CA GLY A 85 -2.42 22.14 2.02
C GLY A 85 -3.25 21.35 0.99
N MET A 86 -2.60 20.65 0.08
CA MET A 86 -3.26 19.81 -0.91
C MET A 86 -3.45 18.39 -0.37
N VAL A 87 -4.60 17.82 -0.68
CA VAL A 87 -4.89 16.41 -0.41
C VAL A 87 -5.29 15.77 -1.73
N ALA A 88 -4.62 14.70 -2.12
CA ALA A 88 -4.89 14.01 -3.37
C ALA A 88 -4.80 12.50 -3.20
N THR A 89 -5.73 11.77 -3.84
CA THR A 89 -5.64 10.32 -3.96
C THR A 89 -4.78 10.02 -5.19
N LEU A 90 -3.63 9.39 -5.00
CA LEU A 90 -2.74 9.05 -6.10
C LEU A 90 -3.29 7.94 -6.98
N GLY A 91 -4.07 7.04 -6.39
CA GLY A 91 -4.70 5.96 -7.13
C GLY A 91 -5.42 5.01 -6.21
N VAL A 92 -6.23 4.16 -6.84
CA VAL A 92 -6.94 3.05 -6.20
C VAL A 92 -6.58 1.81 -7.01
N TRP A 93 -6.10 0.77 -6.33
CA TRP A 93 -5.62 -0.44 -6.98
C TRP A 93 -6.24 -1.68 -6.36
N PRO A 94 -6.37 -2.76 -7.14
CA PRO A 94 -6.64 -4.06 -6.54
C PRO A 94 -5.46 -4.50 -5.66
N CYS A 95 -5.79 -5.22 -4.60
CA CYS A 95 -4.79 -5.82 -3.71
C CYS A 95 -5.20 -7.27 -3.49
N GLU A 96 -4.34 -8.21 -3.86
CA GLU A 96 -4.61 -9.62 -3.69
C GLU A 96 -3.63 -10.23 -2.69
N VAL A 97 -4.20 -10.89 -1.66
CA VAL A 97 -3.43 -11.65 -0.67
C VAL A 97 -3.50 -13.12 -1.06
N LEU A 98 -2.35 -13.70 -1.35
CA LEU A 98 -2.23 -15.08 -1.78
C LEU A 98 -1.95 -15.99 -0.59
N LYS A 99 -2.49 -17.22 -0.67
CA LYS A 99 -2.25 -18.23 0.37
C LYS A 99 -0.78 -18.67 0.33
N ASP A 100 -0.16 -18.74 1.49
CA ASP A 100 1.17 -19.29 1.65
C ASP A 100 1.10 -20.81 1.82
N VAL A 101 1.92 -21.52 1.06
CA VAL A 101 1.91 -23.00 1.09
C VAL A 101 2.69 -23.51 2.30
N THR A 102 3.82 -22.88 2.60
CA THR A 102 4.71 -23.34 3.67
C THR A 102 4.17 -23.02 5.05
N ARG A 103 3.58 -21.84 5.22
CA ARG A 103 3.08 -21.39 6.53
C ARG A 103 1.63 -21.81 6.79
N GLY A 104 0.98 -22.38 5.80
CA GLY A 104 -0.36 -22.90 5.88
C GLY A 104 -1.49 -21.96 5.91
#